data_be63b09c7a665def3a0263c0b121f737
#
_entry.id   be63b09c7a665def3a0263c0b121f737
#
_cell.length_a   1.000
_cell.length_b   1.000
_cell.length_c   1.000
_cell.angle_alpha   90.00
_cell.angle_beta   90.00
_cell.angle_gamma   90.00
#
_symmetry.space_group_name_H-M   'P 1'
#
loop_
_entity.id
_entity.type
_entity.pdbx_description
1 polymer ?
#
loop_
_entity_poly.entity_id
_entity_poly.type
_entity_poly.pdbx_seq_one_letter_code
_entity_poly.pdbx_strand_id
1 'polypeptide(L)'
;MGGSYRTLSLVIVVAAAMSSSASDAQVLMQRDVSLHMALTIAETAIAECEKSGNNVSVAVVDRAGRLRVFLQGDKAAPHNIELAQRKAYTARTFGRTSAEWAARTGPDSELAAQRQLEHVIALRGGVPIKVGGETIGAVGVSGSTSGGDEACAMAGVAKVADELK
;
A
#
# COMPACT_ATOMS: atom_id res chain seq x y z
N MET A 1 90.48 -28.62 -3.15
CA MET A 1 89.54 -28.35 -2.06
C MET A 1 88.33 -27.61 -2.64
N GLY A 2 87.31 -28.33 -3.03
CA GLY A 2 86.10 -27.80 -3.64
C GLY A 2 84.90 -27.86 -2.72
N GLY A 3 84.38 -26.74 -2.32
CA GLY A 3 83.17 -26.63 -1.51
C GLY A 3 81.95 -26.50 -2.38
N SER A 4 81.09 -27.51 -2.32
CA SER A 4 79.83 -27.57 -3.06
C SER A 4 78.75 -26.91 -2.26
N TYR A 5 78.24 -25.73 -2.69
CA TYR A 5 77.07 -25.07 -2.06
C TYR A 5 75.80 -25.59 -2.71
N ARG A 6 75.03 -26.33 -1.93
CA ARG A 6 73.65 -26.74 -2.30
C ARG A 6 72.72 -25.57 -2.00
N THR A 7 72.20 -24.94 -3.00
CA THR A 7 71.13 -23.95 -2.90
C THR A 7 69.79 -24.65 -2.64
N LEU A 8 69.23 -24.43 -1.48
CA LEU A 8 67.88 -24.91 -1.08
C LEU A 8 66.83 -23.92 -1.61
N SER A 9 66.16 -24.31 -2.70
CA SER A 9 65.02 -23.49 -3.21
C SER A 9 63.79 -23.70 -2.35
N LEU A 10 63.43 -22.65 -1.62
CA LEU A 10 62.19 -22.61 -0.81
C LEU A 10 61.00 -22.27 -1.73
N VAL A 11 60.16 -23.24 -2.01
CA VAL A 11 58.91 -23.05 -2.75
C VAL A 11 57.84 -22.57 -1.76
N ILE A 12 57.48 -21.28 -1.81
CA ILE A 12 56.39 -20.73 -1.06
C ILE A 12 55.10 -20.99 -1.83
N VAL A 13 54.29 -21.92 -1.36
CA VAL A 13 52.92 -22.15 -1.87
C VAL A 13 52.00 -21.12 -1.20
N VAL A 14 51.62 -20.08 -1.92
CA VAL A 14 50.60 -19.13 -1.49
C VAL A 14 49.24 -19.77 -1.73
N ALA A 15 48.62 -20.29 -0.69
CA ALA A 15 47.23 -20.73 -0.71
C ALA A 15 46.33 -19.49 -0.73
N ALA A 16 45.78 -19.15 -1.89
CA ALA A 16 44.74 -18.13 -2.01
C ALA A 16 43.46 -18.67 -1.38
N ALA A 17 43.15 -18.22 -0.17
CA ALA A 17 41.87 -18.46 0.46
C ALA A 17 40.78 -17.69 -0.34
N MET A 18 40.04 -18.41 -1.19
CA MET A 18 38.81 -17.89 -1.80
C MET A 18 37.78 -17.77 -0.72
N SER A 19 37.65 -16.58 -0.13
CA SER A 19 36.51 -16.23 0.70
C SER A 19 35.27 -16.15 -0.19
N SER A 20 34.49 -17.24 -0.28
CA SER A 20 33.16 -17.22 -0.84
C SER A 20 32.30 -16.36 0.10
N SER A 21 32.07 -15.12 -0.27
CA SER A 21 31.03 -14.30 0.34
C SER A 21 29.70 -15.01 0.07
N ALA A 22 29.20 -15.74 1.06
CA ALA A 22 27.82 -16.19 1.02
C ALA A 22 26.95 -14.94 0.88
N SER A 23 26.30 -14.79 -0.27
CA SER A 23 25.27 -13.77 -0.46
C SER A 23 24.12 -14.15 0.47
N ASP A 24 24.05 -13.54 1.66
CA ASP A 24 22.89 -13.66 2.52
C ASP A 24 21.69 -13.14 1.75
N ALA A 25 20.79 -14.04 1.35
CA ALA A 25 19.53 -13.68 0.74
C ALA A 25 18.73 -12.88 1.79
N GLN A 26 18.67 -11.56 1.59
CA GLN A 26 17.99 -10.67 2.53
C GLN A 26 16.47 -10.86 2.43
N VAL A 27 15.86 -11.44 3.45
CA VAL A 27 14.41 -11.53 3.58
C VAL A 27 13.86 -10.17 3.98
N LEU A 28 12.99 -9.58 3.13
CA LEU A 28 12.31 -8.32 3.43
C LEU A 28 11.08 -8.61 4.30
N MET A 29 11.09 -8.07 5.52
CA MET A 29 9.93 -8.07 6.43
C MET A 29 9.19 -6.73 6.31
N GLN A 30 7.88 -6.77 6.01
CA GLN A 30 7.06 -5.57 5.82
C GLN A 30 5.73 -5.70 6.58
N ARG A 31 5.26 -4.56 7.10
CA ARG A 31 3.89 -4.47 7.64
C ARG A 31 2.90 -4.43 6.49
N ASP A 32 1.77 -5.10 6.65
CA ASP A 32 0.70 -5.13 5.67
C ASP A 32 -0.67 -5.26 6.34
N VAL A 33 -1.73 -4.94 5.61
CA VAL A 33 -3.12 -5.10 6.08
C VAL A 33 -3.47 -6.58 6.11
N SER A 34 -3.81 -7.11 7.29
CA SER A 34 -4.31 -8.47 7.41
C SER A 34 -5.71 -8.61 6.81
N LEU A 35 -6.12 -9.84 6.47
CA LEU A 35 -7.49 -10.08 6.00
C LEU A 35 -8.54 -9.67 7.04
N HIS A 36 -8.30 -9.99 8.31
CA HIS A 36 -9.22 -9.63 9.39
C HIS A 36 -9.40 -8.11 9.52
N MET A 37 -8.29 -7.36 9.53
CA MET A 37 -8.32 -5.90 9.54
C MET A 37 -9.07 -5.33 8.32
N ALA A 38 -8.79 -5.86 7.12
CA ALA A 38 -9.44 -5.43 5.88
C ALA A 38 -10.95 -5.65 5.91
N LEU A 39 -11.42 -6.80 6.42
CA LEU A 39 -12.84 -7.10 6.59
C LEU A 39 -13.48 -6.15 7.60
N THR A 40 -12.89 -5.96 8.78
CA THR A 40 -13.39 -5.04 9.81
C THR A 40 -13.56 -3.62 9.27
N ILE A 41 -12.57 -3.13 8.51
CA ILE A 41 -12.63 -1.81 7.87
C ILE A 41 -13.77 -1.75 6.86
N ALA A 42 -13.87 -2.74 5.97
CA ALA A 42 -14.85 -2.73 4.89
C ALA A 42 -16.29 -2.85 5.41
N GLU A 43 -16.56 -3.76 6.35
CA GLU A 43 -17.88 -3.94 6.99
C GLU A 43 -18.28 -2.70 7.77
N THR A 44 -17.36 -2.08 8.50
CA THR A 44 -17.64 -0.85 9.23
C THR A 44 -17.98 0.30 8.28
N ALA A 45 -17.23 0.46 7.20
CA ALA A 45 -17.46 1.52 6.22
C ALA A 45 -18.82 1.37 5.52
N ILE A 46 -19.19 0.15 5.12
CA ILE A 46 -20.54 -0.13 4.55
C ILE A 46 -21.63 0.21 5.54
N ALA A 47 -21.53 -0.32 6.77
CA ALA A 47 -22.53 -0.10 7.81
C ALA A 47 -22.69 1.40 8.17
N GLU A 48 -21.61 2.17 8.14
CA GLU A 48 -21.68 3.62 8.38
C GLU A 48 -22.44 4.35 7.28
N CYS A 49 -22.19 4.02 6.01
CA CYS A 49 -22.93 4.58 4.89
C CYS A 49 -24.42 4.18 4.89
N GLU A 50 -24.73 2.95 5.27
CA GLU A 50 -26.11 2.45 5.37
C GLU A 50 -26.94 3.21 6.40
N LYS A 51 -26.36 3.65 7.52
CA LYS A 51 -27.04 4.51 8.51
C LYS A 51 -27.60 5.80 7.89
N SER A 52 -26.96 6.28 6.85
CA SER A 52 -27.39 7.47 6.10
C SER A 52 -28.22 7.13 4.85
N GLY A 53 -28.66 5.88 4.70
CA GLY A 53 -29.47 5.39 3.58
C GLY A 53 -28.71 5.21 2.28
N ASN A 54 -27.37 5.22 2.31
CA ASN A 54 -26.54 5.09 1.12
C ASN A 54 -26.10 3.63 0.90
N ASN A 55 -26.16 3.19 -0.37
CA ASN A 55 -25.64 1.89 -0.79
C ASN A 55 -24.33 2.10 -1.53
N VAL A 56 -23.24 1.62 -0.97
CA VAL A 56 -21.90 1.87 -1.43
C VAL A 56 -21.14 0.59 -1.78
N SER A 57 -20.11 0.72 -2.61
CA SER A 57 -19.05 -0.26 -2.77
C SER A 57 -17.84 0.16 -1.94
N VAL A 58 -17.19 -0.79 -1.29
CA VAL A 58 -16.00 -0.59 -0.47
C VAL A 58 -14.89 -1.52 -0.95
N ALA A 59 -13.72 -0.96 -1.21
CA ALA A 59 -12.52 -1.70 -1.55
C ALA A 59 -11.42 -1.42 -0.53
N VAL A 60 -10.78 -2.47 -0.02
CA VAL A 60 -9.54 -2.36 0.79
C VAL A 60 -8.40 -2.96 -0.01
N VAL A 61 -7.33 -2.19 -0.18
CA VAL A 61 -6.10 -2.62 -0.85
C VAL A 61 -4.97 -2.80 0.16
N ASP A 62 -4.09 -3.74 -0.15
CA ASP A 62 -2.90 -4.05 0.64
C ASP A 62 -1.75 -3.04 0.41
N ARG A 63 -0.60 -3.30 1.03
CA ARG A 63 0.60 -2.50 0.87
C ARG A 63 1.07 -2.37 -0.58
N ALA A 64 0.85 -3.38 -1.41
CA ALA A 64 1.22 -3.36 -2.83
C ALA A 64 0.16 -2.71 -3.73
N GLY A 65 -0.94 -2.22 -3.15
CA GLY A 65 -2.08 -1.66 -3.90
C GLY A 65 -3.00 -2.73 -4.51
N ARG A 66 -2.86 -4.00 -4.12
CA ARG A 66 -3.68 -5.10 -4.61
C ARG A 66 -4.97 -5.20 -3.80
N LEU A 67 -6.05 -5.54 -4.47
CA LEU A 67 -7.34 -5.74 -3.81
C LEU A 67 -7.25 -6.87 -2.77
N ARG A 68 -7.56 -6.53 -1.51
CA ARG A 68 -7.59 -7.46 -0.38
C ARG A 68 -9.00 -7.90 -0.03
N VAL A 69 -9.92 -6.93 0.04
CA VAL A 69 -11.35 -7.14 0.30
C VAL A 69 -12.16 -6.19 -0.58
N PHE A 70 -13.25 -6.69 -1.12
CA PHE A 70 -14.25 -5.90 -1.80
C PHE A 70 -15.64 -6.29 -1.29
N LEU A 71 -16.41 -5.30 -0.87
CA LEU A 71 -17.82 -5.46 -0.50
C LEU A 71 -18.67 -4.50 -1.32
N GLN A 72 -19.84 -4.96 -1.73
CA GLN A 72 -20.81 -4.16 -2.47
C GLN A 72 -22.17 -4.25 -1.79
N GLY A 73 -22.76 -3.11 -1.45
CA GLY A 73 -24.14 -3.05 -1.00
C GLY A 73 -25.10 -3.46 -2.11
N ASP A 74 -26.21 -4.10 -1.76
CA ASP A 74 -27.14 -4.73 -2.70
C ASP A 74 -27.67 -3.79 -3.80
N LYS A 75 -27.75 -2.50 -3.52
CA LYS A 75 -28.26 -1.48 -4.44
C LYS A 75 -27.15 -0.53 -4.94
N ALA A 76 -25.89 -0.84 -4.69
CA ALA A 76 -24.77 -0.02 -5.18
C ALA A 76 -24.68 -0.08 -6.71
N ALA A 77 -24.52 1.07 -7.34
CA ALA A 77 -24.45 1.15 -8.79
C ALA A 77 -23.16 0.48 -9.36
N PRO A 78 -23.22 -0.14 -10.55
CA PRO A 78 -22.08 -0.91 -11.08
C PRO A 78 -20.77 -0.15 -11.19
N HIS A 79 -20.78 1.15 -11.55
CA HIS A 79 -19.56 1.97 -11.68
C HIS A 79 -18.84 2.19 -10.34
N ASN A 80 -19.54 2.02 -9.19
CA ASN A 80 -18.96 2.16 -7.87
C ASN A 80 -17.92 1.08 -7.57
N ILE A 81 -17.95 -0.06 -8.27
CA ILE A 81 -16.95 -1.13 -8.17
C ILE A 81 -15.57 -0.58 -8.54
N GLU A 82 -15.47 0.01 -9.73
CA GLU A 82 -14.22 0.61 -10.21
C GLU A 82 -13.81 1.82 -9.37
N LEU A 83 -14.76 2.71 -9.06
CA LEU A 83 -14.47 3.93 -8.32
C LEU A 83 -13.92 3.65 -6.91
N ALA A 84 -14.49 2.69 -6.17
CA ALA A 84 -14.01 2.32 -4.84
C ALA A 84 -12.56 1.80 -4.91
N GLN A 85 -12.25 0.93 -5.86
CA GLN A 85 -10.90 0.39 -6.05
C GLN A 85 -9.90 1.50 -6.42
N ARG A 86 -10.24 2.38 -7.36
CA ARG A 86 -9.37 3.48 -7.78
C ARG A 86 -9.13 4.51 -6.66
N LYS A 87 -10.15 4.81 -5.85
CA LYS A 87 -10.01 5.68 -4.68
C LYS A 87 -9.06 5.07 -3.64
N ALA A 88 -9.21 3.76 -3.35
CA ALA A 88 -8.31 3.03 -2.46
C ALA A 88 -6.88 3.04 -3.01
N TYR A 89 -6.71 2.69 -4.29
CA TYR A 89 -5.39 2.65 -4.94
C TYR A 89 -4.70 4.03 -4.89
N THR A 90 -5.44 5.11 -5.18
CA THR A 90 -4.93 6.49 -5.10
C THR A 90 -4.44 6.81 -3.69
N ALA A 91 -5.24 6.53 -2.67
CA ALA A 91 -4.88 6.80 -1.29
C ALA A 91 -3.66 5.99 -0.83
N ARG A 92 -3.56 4.71 -1.25
CA ARG A 92 -2.41 3.86 -0.97
C ARG A 92 -1.14 4.38 -1.64
N THR A 93 -1.23 4.73 -2.93
CA THR A 93 -0.08 5.13 -3.75
C THR A 93 0.57 6.41 -3.25
N PHE A 94 -0.25 7.40 -2.90
CA PHE A 94 0.24 8.72 -2.52
C PHE A 94 0.31 8.95 -0.99
N GLY A 95 -0.10 7.98 -0.18
CA GLY A 95 -0.02 8.04 1.29
C GLY A 95 -0.85 9.18 1.91
N ARG A 96 -1.93 9.60 1.23
CA ARG A 96 -2.85 10.67 1.63
C ARG A 96 -4.26 10.36 1.19
N THR A 97 -5.26 11.08 1.66
CA THR A 97 -6.61 10.90 1.15
C THR A 97 -6.66 11.21 -0.35
N SER A 98 -7.58 10.56 -1.06
CA SER A 98 -7.78 10.86 -2.49
C SER A 98 -8.29 12.29 -2.72
N ALA A 99 -8.91 12.91 -1.71
CA ALA A 99 -9.28 14.32 -1.72
C ALA A 99 -8.06 15.24 -1.68
N GLU A 100 -7.13 15.00 -0.75
CA GLU A 100 -5.87 15.76 -0.65
C GLU A 100 -5.03 15.63 -1.91
N TRP A 101 -4.99 14.42 -2.49
CA TRP A 101 -4.29 14.19 -3.75
C TRP A 101 -4.97 14.94 -4.90
N ALA A 102 -6.30 14.91 -4.99
CA ALA A 102 -7.06 15.65 -5.99
C ALA A 102 -6.79 17.17 -5.93
N ALA A 103 -6.72 17.73 -4.72
CA ALA A 103 -6.39 19.15 -4.54
C ALA A 103 -4.97 19.49 -5.01
N ARG A 104 -3.99 18.61 -4.75
CA ARG A 104 -2.59 18.80 -5.16
C ARG A 104 -2.36 18.65 -6.66
N THR A 105 -3.21 17.93 -7.35
CA THR A 105 -3.07 17.63 -8.79
C THR A 105 -4.11 18.38 -9.64
N GLY A 106 -4.59 19.55 -9.17
CA GLY A 106 -5.50 20.40 -9.93
C GLY A 106 -4.97 20.74 -11.32
N PRO A 107 -5.83 21.27 -12.22
CA PRO A 107 -5.45 21.52 -13.62
C PRO A 107 -4.21 22.40 -13.78
N ASP A 108 -4.03 23.36 -12.88
CA ASP A 108 -2.93 24.34 -12.90
C ASP A 108 -1.70 23.87 -12.10
N SER A 109 -1.71 22.64 -11.58
CA SER A 109 -0.61 22.07 -10.81
C SER A 109 0.46 21.47 -11.73
N GLU A 110 1.73 21.62 -11.37
CA GLU A 110 2.85 20.89 -12.00
C GLU A 110 2.65 19.35 -11.94
N LEU A 111 1.83 18.89 -10.98
CA LEU A 111 1.51 17.48 -10.79
C LEU A 111 0.25 17.04 -11.55
N ALA A 112 -0.38 17.92 -12.34
CA ALA A 112 -1.65 17.61 -13.03
C ALA A 112 -1.57 16.34 -13.90
N ALA A 113 -0.42 16.08 -14.53
CA ALA A 113 -0.19 14.89 -15.36
C ALA A 113 -0.30 13.57 -14.57
N GLN A 114 -0.13 13.57 -13.25
CA GLN A 114 -0.31 12.36 -12.44
C GLN A 114 -1.73 11.81 -12.48
N ARG A 115 -2.73 12.62 -12.84
CA ARG A 115 -4.12 12.16 -13.02
C ARG A 115 -4.29 11.19 -14.19
N GLN A 116 -3.30 11.09 -15.07
CA GLN A 116 -3.30 10.19 -16.22
C GLN A 116 -2.68 8.82 -15.88
N LEU A 117 -2.13 8.63 -14.69
CA LEU A 117 -1.64 7.34 -14.25
C LEU A 117 -2.80 6.34 -14.18
N GLU A 118 -2.51 5.11 -14.58
CA GLU A 118 -3.46 4.01 -14.51
C GLU A 118 -3.90 3.76 -13.05
N HIS A 119 -5.15 3.40 -12.87
CA HIS A 119 -5.78 3.09 -11.58
C HIS A 119 -5.91 4.24 -10.57
N VAL A 120 -5.42 5.45 -10.86
CA VAL A 120 -5.65 6.59 -9.96
C VAL A 120 -6.92 7.36 -10.33
N ILE A 121 -7.50 8.04 -9.35
CA ILE A 121 -8.66 8.89 -9.58
C ILE A 121 -8.67 10.09 -8.62
N ALA A 122 -8.93 11.29 -9.17
CA ALA A 122 -9.02 12.53 -8.41
C ALA A 122 -10.44 12.74 -7.84
N LEU A 123 -10.94 11.75 -7.11
CA LEU A 123 -12.24 11.76 -6.44
C LEU A 123 -12.08 11.42 -4.97
N ARG A 124 -12.77 12.17 -4.12
CA ARG A 124 -12.82 11.99 -2.67
C ARG A 124 -13.45 10.64 -2.29
N GLY A 125 -12.98 10.03 -1.19
CA GLY A 125 -13.51 8.77 -0.64
C GLY A 125 -12.45 7.68 -0.47
N GLY A 126 -11.19 7.95 -0.79
CA GLY A 126 -10.06 7.06 -0.50
C GLY A 126 -9.29 7.54 0.73
N VAL A 127 -9.04 6.64 1.70
CA VAL A 127 -8.35 6.94 2.98
C VAL A 127 -7.20 5.94 3.19
N PRO A 128 -5.96 6.40 3.44
CA PRO A 128 -4.82 5.51 3.69
C PRO A 128 -4.93 4.86 5.08
N ILE A 129 -4.48 3.61 5.18
CA ILE A 129 -4.31 2.87 6.44
C ILE A 129 -2.82 2.99 6.82
N LYS A 130 -2.54 3.55 8.00
CA LYS A 130 -1.17 3.89 8.42
C LYS A 130 -0.82 3.32 9.78
N VAL A 131 0.42 2.85 9.93
CA VAL A 131 1.05 2.48 11.21
C VAL A 131 2.31 3.31 11.37
N GLY A 132 2.39 4.14 12.43
CA GLY A 132 3.57 4.97 12.68
C GLY A 132 3.96 5.88 11.49
N GLY A 133 2.98 6.36 10.72
CA GLY A 133 3.23 7.17 9.53
C GLY A 133 3.48 6.38 8.23
N GLU A 134 3.76 5.09 8.32
CA GLU A 134 3.92 4.20 7.16
C GLU A 134 2.56 3.78 6.61
N THR A 135 2.33 3.95 5.30
CA THR A 135 1.09 3.50 4.66
C THR A 135 1.19 2.01 4.34
N ILE A 136 0.37 1.20 5.01
CA ILE A 136 0.33 -0.26 4.86
C ILE A 136 -0.81 -0.75 3.96
N GLY A 137 -1.72 0.12 3.58
CA GLY A 137 -2.86 -0.16 2.71
C GLY A 137 -3.74 1.07 2.58
N ALA A 138 -4.93 0.90 2.02
CA ALA A 138 -5.95 1.95 1.98
C ALA A 138 -7.34 1.36 1.78
N VAL A 139 -8.37 2.14 2.15
CA VAL A 139 -9.76 1.86 1.84
C VAL A 139 -10.33 2.93 0.91
N GLY A 140 -11.19 2.52 0.00
CA GLY A 140 -11.95 3.40 -0.89
C GLY A 140 -13.44 3.08 -0.83
N VAL A 141 -14.26 4.11 -0.72
CA VAL A 141 -15.72 4.01 -0.69
C VAL A 141 -16.31 4.80 -1.86
N SER A 142 -17.35 4.26 -2.48
CA SER A 142 -18.07 4.92 -3.57
C SER A 142 -19.55 4.54 -3.58
N GLY A 143 -20.42 5.53 -3.72
CA GLY A 143 -21.88 5.33 -3.83
C GLY A 143 -22.73 6.32 -3.05
N SER A 144 -22.09 7.21 -2.28
CA SER A 144 -22.70 8.33 -1.59
C SER A 144 -22.24 9.65 -2.21
N THR A 145 -22.43 10.76 -1.52
CA THR A 145 -21.71 11.99 -1.86
C THR A 145 -20.21 11.82 -1.62
N SER A 146 -19.37 12.59 -2.31
CA SER A 146 -17.91 12.49 -2.13
C SER A 146 -17.46 12.69 -0.68
N GLY A 147 -18.14 13.57 0.07
CA GLY A 147 -17.89 13.76 1.51
C GLY A 147 -18.38 12.58 2.35
N GLY A 148 -19.54 12.02 2.01
CA GLY A 148 -20.09 10.83 2.65
C GLY A 148 -19.21 9.60 2.45
N ASP A 149 -18.73 9.38 1.23
CA ASP A 149 -17.81 8.29 0.90
C ASP A 149 -16.54 8.33 1.79
N GLU A 150 -15.94 9.54 1.93
CA GLU A 150 -14.75 9.70 2.78
C GLU A 150 -15.06 9.51 4.26
N ALA A 151 -16.20 10.02 4.75
CA ALA A 151 -16.61 9.83 6.14
C ALA A 151 -16.79 8.34 6.48
N CYS A 152 -17.43 7.56 5.60
CA CYS A 152 -17.58 6.11 5.76
C CYS A 152 -16.21 5.40 5.75
N ALA A 153 -15.32 5.78 4.83
CA ALA A 153 -13.96 5.25 4.78
C ALA A 153 -13.17 5.54 6.07
N MET A 154 -13.27 6.77 6.58
CA MET A 154 -12.64 7.18 7.84
C MET A 154 -13.19 6.40 9.04
N ALA A 155 -14.50 6.15 9.11
CA ALA A 155 -15.10 5.34 10.15
C ALA A 155 -14.54 3.91 10.15
N GLY A 156 -14.37 3.32 8.96
CA GLY A 156 -13.74 2.01 8.80
C GLY A 156 -12.32 1.97 9.37
N VAL A 157 -11.47 2.94 9.01
CA VAL A 157 -10.09 3.02 9.51
C VAL A 157 -10.05 3.29 11.01
N ALA A 158 -10.92 4.16 11.52
CA ALA A 158 -11.01 4.47 12.95
C ALA A 158 -11.37 3.25 13.80
N LYS A 159 -12.14 2.30 13.26
CA LYS A 159 -12.53 1.06 13.96
C LYS A 159 -11.33 0.19 14.37
N VAL A 160 -10.27 0.23 13.60
CA VAL A 160 -9.03 -0.55 13.84
C VAL A 160 -7.88 0.31 14.38
N ALA A 161 -8.16 1.53 14.86
CA ALA A 161 -7.13 2.49 15.26
C ALA A 161 -6.18 1.95 16.36
N ASP A 162 -6.68 1.10 17.28
CA ASP A 162 -5.86 0.50 18.32
C ASP A 162 -4.86 -0.53 17.80
N GLU A 163 -5.12 -1.13 16.65
CA GLU A 163 -4.25 -2.07 15.97
C GLU A 163 -3.18 -1.38 15.08
N LEU A 164 -3.32 -0.07 14.88
CA LEU A 164 -2.47 0.76 14.01
C LEU A 164 -1.37 1.54 14.77
N LYS A 165 -1.05 1.14 15.99
CA LYS A 165 -0.04 1.77 16.88
C LYS A 165 1.35 1.19 16.71
#